data_295f3f492ed8fc6785a47c818ec87d0f
#
_entry.id   295f3f492ed8fc6785a47c818ec87d0f
#
_cell.length_a   1.000
_cell.length_b   1.000
_cell.length_c   1.000
_cell.angle_alpha   90.00
_cell.angle_beta   90.00
_cell.angle_gamma   90.00
#
_symmetry.space_group_name_H-M   'P 1'
#
loop_
_entity.id
_entity.type
_entity.pdbx_description
1 polymer ?
#
loop_
_entity_poly.entity_id
_entity_poly.type
_entity_poly.pdbx_seq_one_letter_code
_entity_poly.pdbx_strand_id
1 'polypeptide(L)'
;MSLEFSQELDTPIVSPTFAPQDAGEIGLRPKLLSDYTGQEKAKGNLSIYIEAARRRGEPLDHTLLYGPPGLGKTTLAGVIANEMGVNIRVTSGPAIEKPGDLAALLTNLNPGDILFIDEIHRLNRVVEEILYPAMEDFAIDIIVGKGPSANSIRLDLPKFTLVGATTRAGQLSAPLRDRFGVNLRLELYTPEELAKIVTRSAAILGMPIDPKGAMEIASRSRGTPRIANRFLRRVRDFAEVMGDGTITKDAADLALRRLEVDKLGLDNIDRRMLTAIIQNYGGGPVGLETLAATIGEEAVTLEDVYEPYLMQLGFLTRTPRGRCVTALAYDHLHIPYEGQAQFSI
;
A
#
# COMPACT_ATOMS: atom_id res chain seq x y z
N MET A 1 37.21 -2.45 -14.38
CA MET A 1 36.23 -3.15 -13.53
C MET A 1 35.25 -2.08 -13.08
N SER A 2 34.32 -1.74 -13.98
CA SER A 2 33.28 -0.71 -13.78
C SER A 2 32.12 -1.39 -13.04
N LEU A 3 31.93 -0.98 -11.80
CA LEU A 3 30.84 -1.45 -10.97
C LEU A 3 29.51 -0.95 -11.55
N GLU A 4 28.65 -1.88 -11.90
CA GLU A 4 27.23 -1.63 -12.21
C GLU A 4 26.48 -1.17 -10.94
N PHE A 5 26.58 0.10 -10.63
CA PHE A 5 25.90 0.74 -9.50
C PHE A 5 24.62 1.50 -9.92
N SER A 6 24.14 1.29 -11.16
CA SER A 6 23.15 2.21 -11.76
C SER A 6 21.70 1.71 -11.80
N GLN A 7 21.36 0.53 -11.23
CA GLN A 7 19.96 0.04 -11.26
C GLN A 7 19.23 -0.01 -9.90
N GLU A 8 19.89 0.27 -8.78
CA GLU A 8 19.23 0.26 -7.46
C GLU A 8 18.63 1.61 -7.03
N LEU A 9 18.83 2.68 -7.81
CA LEU A 9 18.41 4.04 -7.45
C LEU A 9 17.08 4.49 -8.05
N ASP A 10 16.41 3.67 -8.88
CA ASP A 10 15.23 4.12 -9.64
C ASP A 10 13.90 4.10 -8.87
N THR A 11 13.83 3.47 -7.69
CA THR A 11 12.61 3.53 -6.89
C THR A 11 12.78 4.49 -5.72
N PRO A 12 12.01 5.60 -5.66
CA PRO A 12 12.07 6.54 -4.55
C PRO A 12 11.89 5.84 -3.20
N ILE A 13 12.74 6.16 -2.22
CA ILE A 13 12.72 5.51 -0.90
C ILE A 13 11.40 5.70 -0.17
N VAL A 14 10.69 6.78 -0.48
CA VAL A 14 9.38 7.13 0.06
C VAL A 14 8.22 6.57 -0.77
N SER A 15 8.49 5.85 -1.86
CA SER A 15 7.43 5.23 -2.68
C SER A 15 6.64 4.22 -1.87
N PRO A 16 5.32 4.32 -1.80
CA PRO A 16 4.48 3.34 -1.12
C PRO A 16 4.31 2.04 -1.91
N THR A 17 4.79 1.97 -3.16
CA THR A 17 4.73 0.77 -4.01
C THR A 17 5.82 -0.24 -3.61
N PHE A 18 5.60 -1.52 -3.93
CA PHE A 18 6.59 -2.57 -3.67
C PHE A 18 7.85 -2.36 -4.52
N ALA A 19 9.01 -2.46 -3.90
CA ALA A 19 10.31 -2.42 -4.56
C ALA A 19 11.12 -3.68 -4.23
N PRO A 20 12.13 -4.07 -5.03
CA PRO A 20 12.96 -5.25 -4.77
C PRO A 20 13.59 -5.26 -3.37
N GLN A 21 13.92 -4.08 -2.84
CA GLN A 21 14.43 -3.92 -1.47
C GLN A 21 13.45 -4.34 -0.37
N ASP A 22 12.17 -4.46 -0.67
CA ASP A 22 11.12 -4.90 0.28
C ASP A 22 11.05 -6.43 0.41
N ALA A 23 11.74 -7.18 -0.44
CA ALA A 23 11.73 -8.65 -0.39
C ALA A 23 12.13 -9.22 0.98
N GLY A 24 13.02 -8.53 1.71
CA GLY A 24 13.40 -8.88 3.08
C GLY A 24 12.36 -8.52 4.15
N GLU A 25 11.22 -7.90 3.81
CA GLU A 25 10.17 -7.56 4.79
C GLU A 25 9.33 -8.76 5.23
N ILE A 26 9.39 -9.88 4.50
CA ILE A 26 8.58 -11.07 4.82
C ILE A 26 8.83 -11.52 6.27
N GLY A 27 10.09 -11.48 6.74
CA GLY A 27 10.46 -11.81 8.10
C GLY A 27 9.96 -10.83 9.17
N LEU A 28 9.63 -9.60 8.79
CA LEU A 28 9.17 -8.54 9.69
C LEU A 28 7.64 -8.54 9.87
N ARG A 29 6.91 -9.28 9.04
CA ARG A 29 5.44 -9.27 9.07
C ARG A 29 4.90 -9.96 10.32
N PRO A 30 3.89 -9.37 10.99
CA PRO A 30 3.18 -10.04 12.08
C PRO A 30 2.47 -11.29 11.55
N LYS A 31 2.41 -12.31 12.39
CA LYS A 31 1.73 -13.58 12.06
C LYS A 31 0.34 -13.69 12.66
N LEU A 32 0.10 -13.03 13.79
CA LEU A 32 -1.17 -13.06 14.54
C LEU A 32 -1.75 -11.65 14.67
N LEU A 33 -3.05 -11.55 14.95
CA LEU A 33 -3.73 -10.28 15.24
C LEU A 33 -3.16 -9.60 16.50
N SER A 34 -2.70 -10.36 17.48
CA SER A 34 -2.04 -9.85 18.67
C SER A 34 -0.75 -9.08 18.36
N ASP A 35 -0.03 -9.50 17.32
CA ASP A 35 1.23 -8.89 16.90
C ASP A 35 1.03 -7.72 15.92
N TYR A 36 -0.20 -7.59 15.41
CA TYR A 36 -0.55 -6.59 14.41
C TYR A 36 -0.83 -5.25 15.11
N THR A 37 0.09 -4.29 14.96
CA THR A 37 -0.02 -2.96 15.57
C THR A 37 -0.96 -2.07 14.76
N GLY A 38 -1.76 -1.25 15.44
CA GLY A 38 -2.67 -0.29 14.83
C GLY A 38 -3.92 -0.91 14.23
N GLN A 39 -4.68 -0.10 13.46
CA GLN A 39 -5.93 -0.52 12.81
C GLN A 39 -6.98 -1.07 13.81
N GLU A 40 -7.07 -0.53 15.01
CA GLU A 40 -7.81 -1.10 16.14
C GLU A 40 -9.28 -1.40 15.81
N LYS A 41 -9.93 -0.51 15.04
CA LYS A 41 -11.32 -0.71 14.60
C LYS A 41 -11.45 -1.91 13.65
N ALA A 42 -10.56 -2.00 12.66
CA ALA A 42 -10.56 -3.10 11.69
C ALA A 42 -10.23 -4.43 12.38
N LYS A 43 -9.23 -4.44 13.26
CA LYS A 43 -8.84 -5.61 14.07
C LYS A 43 -9.95 -6.08 14.99
N GLY A 44 -10.60 -5.17 15.71
CA GLY A 44 -11.68 -5.49 16.62
C GLY A 44 -12.83 -6.21 15.93
N ASN A 45 -13.28 -5.69 14.78
CA ASN A 45 -14.31 -6.36 13.99
C ASN A 45 -13.83 -7.70 13.43
N LEU A 46 -12.63 -7.73 12.86
CA LEU A 46 -12.06 -8.92 12.24
C LEU A 46 -11.89 -10.07 13.25
N SER A 47 -11.46 -9.78 14.49
CA SER A 47 -11.33 -10.80 15.53
C SER A 47 -12.67 -11.47 15.87
N ILE A 48 -13.76 -10.69 15.87
CA ILE A 48 -15.11 -11.22 16.10
C ILE A 48 -15.55 -12.11 14.93
N TYR A 49 -15.31 -11.68 13.69
CA TYR A 49 -15.69 -12.45 12.50
C TYR A 49 -14.92 -13.77 12.41
N ILE A 50 -13.62 -13.75 12.67
CA ILE A 50 -12.77 -14.95 12.69
C ILE A 50 -13.24 -15.92 13.77
N GLU A 51 -13.46 -15.45 15.00
CA GLU A 51 -13.91 -16.28 16.11
C GLU A 51 -15.27 -16.89 15.82
N ALA A 52 -16.20 -16.13 15.23
CA ALA A 52 -17.53 -16.63 14.86
C ALA A 52 -17.45 -17.70 13.77
N ALA A 53 -16.63 -17.48 12.71
CA ALA A 53 -16.42 -18.45 11.64
C ALA A 53 -15.80 -19.77 12.19
N ARG A 54 -14.78 -19.66 13.05
CA ARG A 54 -14.15 -20.81 13.71
C ARG A 54 -15.12 -21.62 14.57
N ARG A 55 -15.97 -20.96 15.36
CA ARG A 55 -16.99 -21.64 16.18
C ARG A 55 -18.01 -22.40 15.35
N ARG A 56 -18.36 -21.90 14.17
CA ARG A 56 -19.29 -22.57 13.25
C ARG A 56 -18.63 -23.64 12.38
N GLY A 57 -17.26 -23.66 12.33
CA GLY A 57 -16.53 -24.54 11.41
C GLY A 57 -16.70 -24.13 9.94
N GLU A 58 -16.88 -22.85 9.67
CA GLU A 58 -17.13 -22.28 8.35
C GLU A 58 -15.93 -21.42 7.89
N PRO A 59 -15.72 -21.26 6.58
CA PRO A 59 -14.81 -20.23 6.06
C PRO A 59 -15.23 -18.83 6.53
N LEU A 60 -14.29 -17.91 6.61
CA LEU A 60 -14.59 -16.50 6.82
C LEU A 60 -15.36 -15.96 5.59
N ASP A 61 -16.27 -15.03 5.79
CA ASP A 61 -16.91 -14.31 4.69
C ASP A 61 -15.87 -13.63 3.78
N HIS A 62 -16.18 -13.53 2.48
CA HIS A 62 -15.32 -12.84 1.54
C HIS A 62 -15.03 -11.42 2.02
N THR A 63 -13.76 -11.06 2.07
CA THR A 63 -13.27 -9.85 2.74
C THR A 63 -12.57 -8.91 1.76
N LEU A 64 -12.97 -7.65 1.73
CA LEU A 64 -12.30 -6.59 0.97
C LEU A 64 -11.46 -5.72 1.89
N LEU A 65 -10.15 -5.64 1.62
CA LEU A 65 -9.19 -4.76 2.28
C LEU A 65 -8.90 -3.57 1.37
N TYR A 66 -9.21 -2.35 1.81
CA TYR A 66 -8.97 -1.18 0.97
C TYR A 66 -8.35 -0.02 1.74
N GLY A 67 -7.63 0.83 1.03
CA GLY A 67 -6.91 1.98 1.59
C GLY A 67 -5.60 2.24 0.88
N PRO A 68 -4.88 3.31 1.24
CA PRO A 68 -3.60 3.69 0.66
C PRO A 68 -2.60 2.53 0.54
N PRO A 69 -1.64 2.59 -0.39
CA PRO A 69 -0.60 1.57 -0.51
C PRO A 69 0.33 1.56 0.72
N GLY A 70 0.99 0.44 0.98
CA GLY A 70 1.97 0.31 2.07
C GLY A 70 1.41 0.13 3.48
N LEU A 71 0.08 0.04 3.66
CA LEU A 71 -0.59 -0.10 4.98
C LEU A 71 -0.67 -1.55 5.51
N GLY A 72 -0.18 -2.53 4.77
CA GLY A 72 -0.14 -3.92 5.22
C GLY A 72 -1.37 -4.76 4.84
N LYS A 73 -2.10 -4.45 3.75
CA LYS A 73 -3.23 -5.25 3.26
C LYS A 73 -2.85 -6.73 3.05
N THR A 74 -1.76 -6.99 2.35
CA THR A 74 -1.22 -8.34 2.13
C THR A 74 -0.80 -9.02 3.45
N THR A 75 -0.24 -8.25 4.38
CA THR A 75 0.12 -8.73 5.72
C THR A 75 -1.12 -9.15 6.49
N LEU A 76 -2.18 -8.34 6.47
CA LEU A 76 -3.43 -8.64 7.16
C LEU A 76 -4.11 -9.88 6.58
N ALA A 77 -4.07 -10.08 5.26
CA ALA A 77 -4.56 -11.31 4.63
C ALA A 77 -3.80 -12.56 5.14
N GLY A 78 -2.48 -12.47 5.28
CA GLY A 78 -1.67 -13.54 5.88
C GLY A 78 -2.01 -13.79 7.36
N VAL A 79 -2.27 -12.73 8.12
CA VAL A 79 -2.73 -12.84 9.51
C VAL A 79 -4.09 -13.53 9.59
N ILE A 80 -5.05 -13.19 8.71
CA ILE A 80 -6.35 -13.87 8.63
C ILE A 80 -6.17 -15.37 8.40
N ALA A 81 -5.31 -15.75 7.45
CA ALA A 81 -5.05 -17.16 7.16
C ALA A 81 -4.47 -17.90 8.38
N ASN A 82 -3.50 -17.29 9.06
CA ASN A 82 -2.90 -17.89 10.26
C ASN A 82 -3.92 -18.03 11.40
N GLU A 83 -4.75 -17.00 11.64
CA GLU A 83 -5.79 -17.04 12.66
C GLU A 83 -6.88 -18.10 12.36
N MET A 84 -7.22 -18.25 11.08
CA MET A 84 -8.16 -19.30 10.64
C MET A 84 -7.52 -20.70 10.60
N GLY A 85 -6.20 -20.79 10.63
CA GLY A 85 -5.47 -22.08 10.54
C GLY A 85 -5.54 -22.72 9.15
N VAL A 86 -5.62 -21.92 8.08
CA VAL A 86 -5.76 -22.36 6.69
C VAL A 86 -4.62 -21.84 5.81
N ASN A 87 -4.49 -22.40 4.60
CA ASN A 87 -3.50 -21.94 3.65
C ASN A 87 -3.97 -20.67 2.94
N ILE A 88 -3.01 -19.88 2.48
CA ILE A 88 -3.25 -18.69 1.64
C ILE A 88 -2.55 -18.86 0.30
N ARG A 89 -3.31 -18.65 -0.79
CA ARG A 89 -2.76 -18.47 -2.13
C ARG A 89 -2.76 -16.99 -2.48
N VAL A 90 -1.61 -16.47 -2.84
CA VAL A 90 -1.42 -15.05 -3.13
C VAL A 90 -1.25 -14.86 -4.63
N THR A 91 -2.03 -13.96 -5.19
CA THR A 91 -1.93 -13.51 -6.58
C THR A 91 -2.24 -12.01 -6.68
N SER A 92 -2.25 -11.46 -7.88
CA SER A 92 -2.63 -10.07 -8.13
C SER A 92 -3.58 -9.96 -9.32
N GLY A 93 -4.38 -8.89 -9.37
CA GLY A 93 -5.28 -8.65 -10.50
C GLY A 93 -4.57 -8.70 -11.85
N PRO A 94 -3.44 -7.98 -12.03
CA PRO A 94 -2.67 -8.02 -13.29
C PRO A 94 -2.11 -9.40 -13.68
N ALA A 95 -1.88 -10.29 -12.70
CA ALA A 95 -1.35 -11.63 -12.95
C ALA A 95 -2.42 -12.61 -13.46
N ILE A 96 -3.70 -12.24 -13.38
CA ILE A 96 -4.83 -13.05 -13.85
C ILE A 96 -5.30 -12.46 -15.18
N GLU A 97 -4.72 -12.93 -16.27
CA GLU A 97 -5.02 -12.38 -17.62
C GLU A 97 -6.26 -13.00 -18.24
N LYS A 98 -6.52 -14.27 -17.95
CA LYS A 98 -7.55 -15.08 -18.60
C LYS A 98 -8.44 -15.79 -17.61
N PRO A 99 -9.70 -16.09 -17.99
CA PRO A 99 -10.61 -16.94 -17.22
C PRO A 99 -9.99 -18.25 -16.72
N GLY A 100 -9.19 -18.91 -17.55
CA GLY A 100 -8.52 -20.16 -17.21
C GLY A 100 -7.48 -20.02 -16.09
N ASP A 101 -6.82 -18.87 -15.96
CA ASP A 101 -5.85 -18.63 -14.89
C ASP A 101 -6.56 -18.59 -13.54
N LEU A 102 -7.70 -17.89 -13.46
CA LEU A 102 -8.53 -17.85 -12.27
C LEU A 102 -9.13 -19.21 -11.94
N ALA A 103 -9.66 -19.92 -12.94
CA ALA A 103 -10.20 -21.25 -12.77
C ALA A 103 -9.15 -22.22 -12.20
N ALA A 104 -7.93 -22.19 -12.71
CA ALA A 104 -6.81 -23.00 -12.20
C ALA A 104 -6.47 -22.66 -10.74
N LEU A 105 -6.52 -21.40 -10.35
CA LEU A 105 -6.31 -20.99 -8.94
C LEU A 105 -7.40 -21.52 -8.04
N LEU A 106 -8.68 -21.37 -8.42
CA LEU A 106 -9.84 -21.75 -7.64
C LEU A 106 -9.98 -23.28 -7.47
N THR A 107 -9.75 -24.04 -8.53
CA THR A 107 -9.85 -25.52 -8.49
C THR A 107 -8.74 -26.20 -7.70
N ASN A 108 -7.63 -25.48 -7.43
CA ASN A 108 -6.50 -25.96 -6.62
C ASN A 108 -6.58 -25.52 -5.15
N LEU A 109 -7.69 -24.94 -4.69
CA LEU A 109 -7.90 -24.61 -3.28
C LEU A 109 -8.38 -25.85 -2.51
N ASN A 110 -8.04 -25.92 -1.23
CA ASN A 110 -8.65 -26.85 -0.30
C ASN A 110 -9.83 -26.19 0.44
N PRO A 111 -10.72 -26.96 1.06
CA PRO A 111 -11.80 -26.41 1.88
C PRO A 111 -11.26 -25.48 2.97
N GLY A 112 -11.78 -24.25 3.01
CA GLY A 112 -11.39 -23.22 3.97
C GLY A 112 -10.19 -22.36 3.55
N ASP A 113 -9.45 -22.72 2.51
CA ASP A 113 -8.30 -21.93 2.03
C ASP A 113 -8.68 -20.49 1.66
N ILE A 114 -7.70 -19.61 1.73
CA ILE A 114 -7.85 -18.21 1.34
C ILE A 114 -7.20 -18.00 -0.03
N LEU A 115 -7.96 -17.40 -0.95
CA LEU A 115 -7.42 -16.80 -2.17
C LEU A 115 -7.27 -15.29 -1.93
N PHE A 116 -6.03 -14.79 -1.94
CA PHE A 116 -5.75 -13.37 -1.84
C PHE A 116 -5.42 -12.81 -3.23
N ILE A 117 -6.17 -11.78 -3.65
CA ILE A 117 -5.95 -11.05 -4.90
C ILE A 117 -5.58 -9.60 -4.58
N ASP A 118 -4.31 -9.25 -4.75
CA ASP A 118 -3.87 -7.86 -4.63
C ASP A 118 -4.25 -7.05 -5.86
N GLU A 119 -4.50 -5.75 -5.70
CA GLU A 119 -4.97 -4.83 -6.75
C GLU A 119 -6.15 -5.41 -7.55
N ILE A 120 -7.13 -5.97 -6.85
CA ILE A 120 -8.29 -6.68 -7.43
C ILE A 120 -9.09 -5.80 -8.40
N HIS A 121 -9.05 -4.47 -8.27
CA HIS A 121 -9.68 -3.53 -9.20
C HIS A 121 -9.06 -3.56 -10.62
N ARG A 122 -7.91 -4.21 -10.79
CA ARG A 122 -7.25 -4.37 -12.09
C ARG A 122 -7.60 -5.67 -12.81
N LEU A 123 -8.51 -6.47 -12.26
CA LEU A 123 -9.07 -7.61 -12.98
C LEU A 123 -9.80 -7.13 -14.24
N ASN A 124 -9.62 -7.83 -15.34
CA ASN A 124 -10.45 -7.57 -16.52
C ASN A 124 -11.87 -8.09 -16.28
N ARG A 125 -12.83 -7.50 -16.97
CA ARG A 125 -14.26 -7.77 -16.77
C ARG A 125 -14.64 -9.23 -16.97
N VAL A 126 -14.03 -9.91 -17.93
CA VAL A 126 -14.33 -11.32 -18.24
C VAL A 126 -13.89 -12.24 -17.10
N VAL A 127 -12.73 -11.94 -16.47
CA VAL A 127 -12.25 -12.67 -15.29
C VAL A 127 -13.13 -12.35 -14.08
N GLU A 128 -13.53 -11.09 -13.93
CA GLU A 128 -14.40 -10.66 -12.83
C GLU A 128 -15.77 -11.39 -12.86
N GLU A 129 -16.34 -11.60 -14.05
CA GLU A 129 -17.61 -12.30 -14.24
C GLU A 129 -17.56 -13.77 -13.77
N ILE A 130 -16.38 -14.41 -13.78
CA ILE A 130 -16.19 -15.77 -13.23
C ILE A 130 -16.13 -15.75 -11.70
N LEU A 131 -15.65 -14.66 -11.09
CA LEU A 131 -15.62 -14.55 -9.64
C LEU A 131 -17.03 -14.54 -9.03
N TYR A 132 -18.02 -14.03 -9.71
CA TYR A 132 -19.37 -13.90 -9.16
C TYR A 132 -19.95 -15.24 -8.73
N PRO A 133 -20.12 -16.24 -9.60
CA PRO A 133 -20.62 -17.57 -9.19
C PRO A 133 -19.64 -18.30 -8.26
N ALA A 134 -18.33 -18.05 -8.40
CA ALA A 134 -17.33 -18.63 -7.50
C ALA A 134 -17.51 -18.14 -6.06
N MET A 135 -17.88 -16.88 -5.84
CA MET A 135 -18.11 -16.29 -4.52
C MET A 135 -19.49 -16.64 -3.95
N GLU A 136 -20.52 -16.68 -4.78
CA GLU A 136 -21.90 -16.91 -4.32
C GLU A 136 -22.23 -18.39 -4.16
N ASP A 137 -21.93 -19.18 -5.21
CA ASP A 137 -22.35 -20.58 -5.34
C ASP A 137 -21.22 -21.57 -5.07
N PHE A 138 -19.99 -21.10 -4.91
CA PHE A 138 -18.77 -21.94 -4.91
C PHE A 138 -18.72 -22.87 -6.13
N ALA A 139 -18.97 -22.31 -7.31
CA ALA A 139 -18.93 -23.00 -8.59
C ALA A 139 -18.44 -22.06 -9.69
N ILE A 140 -17.88 -22.64 -10.75
CA ILE A 140 -17.52 -21.92 -11.97
C ILE A 140 -18.08 -22.64 -13.19
N ASP A 141 -18.51 -21.87 -14.19
CA ASP A 141 -18.96 -22.38 -15.47
C ASP A 141 -17.83 -22.26 -16.50
N ILE A 142 -17.40 -23.41 -17.01
CA ILE A 142 -16.34 -23.46 -18.03
C ILE A 142 -16.95 -23.82 -19.38
N ILE A 143 -16.72 -22.98 -20.38
CA ILE A 143 -17.15 -23.25 -21.75
C ILE A 143 -16.11 -24.15 -22.43
N VAL A 144 -16.50 -25.36 -22.80
CA VAL A 144 -15.67 -26.33 -23.52
C VAL A 144 -16.17 -26.45 -24.93
N GLY A 145 -15.27 -26.24 -25.91
CA GLY A 145 -15.58 -26.23 -27.34
C GLY A 145 -15.63 -24.84 -27.94
N LYS A 146 -15.93 -24.76 -29.23
CA LYS A 146 -16.07 -23.52 -30.00
C LYS A 146 -17.34 -23.53 -30.82
N GLY A 147 -17.96 -22.36 -30.98
CA GLY A 147 -19.16 -22.17 -31.82
C GLY A 147 -20.43 -22.72 -31.20
N PRO A 148 -21.47 -23.04 -32.01
CA PRO A 148 -22.80 -23.43 -31.52
C PRO A 148 -22.85 -24.77 -30.77
N SER A 149 -21.78 -25.57 -30.84
CA SER A 149 -21.64 -26.86 -30.12
C SER A 149 -20.83 -26.74 -28.82
N ALA A 150 -20.51 -25.53 -28.38
CA ALA A 150 -19.84 -25.33 -27.11
C ALA A 150 -20.78 -25.70 -25.94
N ASN A 151 -20.28 -26.53 -25.03
CA ASN A 151 -21.00 -26.93 -23.82
C ASN A 151 -20.46 -26.20 -22.61
N SER A 152 -21.34 -25.72 -21.74
CA SER A 152 -20.96 -25.23 -20.42
C SER A 152 -20.88 -26.39 -19.43
N ILE A 153 -19.75 -26.52 -18.77
CA ILE A 153 -19.55 -27.48 -17.69
C ILE A 153 -19.45 -26.70 -16.38
N ARG A 154 -20.35 -26.98 -15.44
CA ARG A 154 -20.28 -26.42 -14.09
C ARG A 154 -19.35 -27.27 -13.23
N LEU A 155 -18.35 -26.62 -12.65
CA LEU A 155 -17.41 -27.24 -11.70
C LEU A 155 -17.66 -26.68 -10.30
N ASP A 156 -17.94 -27.58 -9.35
CA ASP A 156 -18.05 -27.21 -7.95
C ASP A 156 -16.66 -26.93 -7.36
N LEU A 157 -16.58 -25.90 -6.55
CA LEU A 157 -15.39 -25.48 -5.84
C LEU A 157 -15.50 -25.83 -4.36
N PRO A 158 -14.38 -26.08 -3.68
CA PRO A 158 -14.41 -26.13 -2.23
C PRO A 158 -14.84 -24.76 -1.68
N LYS A 159 -15.53 -24.72 -0.55
CA LYS A 159 -15.82 -23.47 0.14
C LYS A 159 -14.51 -22.81 0.53
N PHE A 160 -14.29 -21.56 0.13
CA PHE A 160 -13.07 -20.78 0.34
C PHE A 160 -13.41 -19.36 0.75
N THR A 161 -12.41 -18.62 1.21
CA THR A 161 -12.53 -17.18 1.43
C THR A 161 -11.75 -16.41 0.35
N LEU A 162 -12.41 -15.50 -0.35
CA LEU A 162 -11.71 -14.50 -1.17
C LEU A 162 -11.35 -13.31 -0.30
N VAL A 163 -10.08 -12.97 -0.24
CA VAL A 163 -9.60 -11.70 0.32
C VAL A 163 -9.11 -10.83 -0.83
N GLY A 164 -9.89 -9.82 -1.18
CA GLY A 164 -9.51 -8.83 -2.19
C GLY A 164 -8.80 -7.65 -1.54
N ALA A 165 -7.75 -7.14 -2.16
CA ALA A 165 -7.09 -5.90 -1.73
C ALA A 165 -7.09 -4.87 -2.86
N THR A 166 -7.31 -3.59 -2.51
CA THR A 166 -7.28 -2.50 -3.48
C THR A 166 -6.84 -1.18 -2.87
N THR A 167 -6.10 -0.39 -3.64
CA THR A 167 -5.80 1.00 -3.33
C THR A 167 -6.89 1.95 -3.84
N ARG A 168 -7.71 1.50 -4.78
CA ARG A 168 -8.70 2.31 -5.51
C ARG A 168 -10.10 1.67 -5.43
N ALA A 169 -10.68 1.66 -4.21
CA ALA A 169 -11.99 1.05 -3.96
C ALA A 169 -13.12 1.58 -4.88
N GLY A 170 -13.03 2.83 -5.30
CA GLY A 170 -13.98 3.43 -6.24
C GLY A 170 -13.90 2.91 -7.67
N GLN A 171 -12.84 2.20 -8.06
CA GLN A 171 -12.69 1.59 -9.38
C GLN A 171 -13.21 0.14 -9.41
N LEU A 172 -13.53 -0.43 -8.24
CA LEU A 172 -14.13 -1.76 -8.17
C LEU A 172 -15.56 -1.69 -8.69
N SER A 173 -15.96 -2.66 -9.50
CA SER A 173 -17.33 -2.75 -9.98
C SER A 173 -18.30 -2.93 -8.81
N ALA A 174 -19.50 -2.35 -8.91
CA ALA A 174 -20.52 -2.50 -7.88
C ALA A 174 -20.89 -3.98 -7.65
N PRO A 175 -21.10 -4.81 -8.71
CA PRO A 175 -21.40 -6.23 -8.53
C PRO A 175 -20.33 -7.00 -7.76
N LEU A 176 -19.04 -6.73 -7.99
CA LEU A 176 -17.97 -7.40 -7.26
C LEU A 176 -17.91 -6.91 -5.81
N ARG A 177 -18.00 -5.61 -5.59
CA ARG A 177 -17.94 -5.02 -4.26
C ARG A 177 -19.06 -5.53 -3.34
N ASP A 178 -20.28 -5.66 -3.87
CA ASP A 178 -21.45 -6.04 -3.10
C ASP A 178 -21.42 -7.53 -2.65
N ARG A 179 -20.52 -8.33 -3.23
CA ARG A 179 -20.27 -9.73 -2.85
C ARG A 179 -19.30 -9.91 -1.70
N PHE A 180 -18.63 -8.83 -1.29
CA PHE A 180 -17.81 -8.87 -0.08
C PHE A 180 -18.67 -8.63 1.16
N GLY A 181 -18.81 -9.66 2.00
CA GLY A 181 -19.54 -9.58 3.27
C GLY A 181 -18.81 -8.73 4.32
N VAL A 182 -17.48 -8.69 4.25
CA VAL A 182 -16.63 -7.92 5.16
C VAL A 182 -15.83 -6.87 4.39
N ASN A 183 -16.00 -5.59 4.76
CA ASN A 183 -15.28 -4.49 4.14
C ASN A 183 -14.45 -3.75 5.20
N LEU A 184 -13.11 -3.81 5.09
CA LEU A 184 -12.18 -3.23 6.04
C LEU A 184 -11.35 -2.12 5.38
N ARG A 185 -11.58 -0.89 5.82
CA ARG A 185 -10.76 0.25 5.44
C ARG A 185 -9.53 0.30 6.34
N LEU A 186 -8.34 0.30 5.73
CA LEU A 186 -7.09 0.57 6.44
C LEU A 186 -6.78 2.06 6.35
N GLU A 187 -6.37 2.61 7.48
CA GLU A 187 -6.05 4.03 7.63
C GLU A 187 -4.54 4.21 7.82
N LEU A 188 -4.06 5.42 7.62
CA LEU A 188 -2.67 5.76 7.89
C LEU A 188 -2.39 5.61 9.38
N TYR A 189 -1.20 5.12 9.69
CA TYR A 189 -0.75 4.93 11.06
C TYR A 189 -0.30 6.24 11.69
N THR A 190 -0.51 6.36 12.99
CA THR A 190 0.07 7.46 13.75
C THR A 190 1.58 7.25 13.94
N PRO A 191 2.34 8.31 14.22
CA PRO A 191 3.77 8.17 14.53
C PRO A 191 4.04 7.21 15.71
N GLU A 192 3.16 7.18 16.72
CA GLU A 192 3.28 6.30 17.89
C GLU A 192 3.08 4.83 17.52
N GLU A 193 2.12 4.54 16.64
CA GLU A 193 1.90 3.18 16.11
C GLU A 193 3.09 2.74 15.25
N LEU A 194 3.57 3.62 14.37
CA LEU A 194 4.76 3.33 13.55
C LEU A 194 6.02 3.15 14.39
N ALA A 195 6.21 3.91 15.47
CA ALA A 195 7.34 3.73 16.37
C ALA A 195 7.34 2.34 17.02
N LYS A 196 6.16 1.79 17.38
CA LYS A 196 6.03 0.41 17.86
C LYS A 196 6.43 -0.60 16.77
N ILE A 197 5.99 -0.37 15.52
CA ILE A 197 6.36 -1.22 14.38
C ILE A 197 7.87 -1.17 14.14
N VAL A 198 8.47 0.02 14.13
CA VAL A 198 9.92 0.21 13.96
C VAL A 198 10.70 -0.50 15.05
N THR A 199 10.31 -0.32 16.33
CA THR A 199 10.95 -0.98 17.47
C THR A 199 10.89 -2.49 17.36
N ARG A 200 9.73 -3.06 17.02
CA ARG A 200 9.57 -4.49 16.79
C ARG A 200 10.44 -4.99 15.62
N SER A 201 10.43 -4.26 14.51
CA SER A 201 11.24 -4.60 13.33
C SER A 201 12.73 -4.53 13.63
N ALA A 202 13.19 -3.55 14.39
CA ALA A 202 14.57 -3.43 14.86
C ALA A 202 14.97 -4.62 15.73
N ALA A 203 14.12 -5.03 16.67
CA ALA A 203 14.36 -6.21 17.51
C ALA A 203 14.50 -7.50 16.68
N ILE A 204 13.63 -7.71 15.68
CA ILE A 204 13.71 -8.87 14.77
C ILE A 204 15.03 -8.86 13.96
N LEU A 205 15.48 -7.67 13.57
CA LEU A 205 16.74 -7.48 12.81
C LEU A 205 17.98 -7.46 13.71
N GLY A 206 17.82 -7.60 15.04
CA GLY A 206 18.93 -7.59 15.98
C GLY A 206 19.60 -6.22 16.15
N MET A 207 18.87 -5.14 15.92
CA MET A 207 19.39 -3.76 15.91
C MET A 207 19.01 -3.02 17.19
N PRO A 208 20.00 -2.49 17.95
CA PRO A 208 19.71 -1.61 19.05
C PRO A 208 19.08 -0.29 18.57
N ILE A 209 17.94 0.08 19.12
CA ILE A 209 17.25 1.34 18.83
C ILE A 209 16.67 1.95 20.11
N ASP A 210 16.86 3.24 20.29
CA ASP A 210 16.21 3.94 21.38
C ASP A 210 14.80 4.44 21.00
N PRO A 211 13.92 4.73 21.99
CA PRO A 211 12.57 5.19 21.69
C PRO A 211 12.50 6.49 20.89
N LYS A 212 13.49 7.38 21.05
CA LYS A 212 13.56 8.64 20.30
C LYS A 212 13.99 8.42 18.84
N GLY A 213 14.92 7.48 18.60
CA GLY A 213 15.32 7.05 17.26
C GLY A 213 14.16 6.38 16.52
N ALA A 214 13.41 5.50 17.19
CA ALA A 214 12.21 4.90 16.63
C ALA A 214 11.15 5.95 16.26
N MET A 215 10.93 6.93 17.11
CA MET A 215 9.98 8.03 16.86
C MET A 215 10.45 8.94 15.73
N GLU A 216 11.74 9.20 15.60
CA GLU A 216 12.31 10.02 14.52
C GLU A 216 12.09 9.36 13.15
N ILE A 217 12.30 8.05 13.05
CA ILE A 217 11.99 7.27 11.84
C ILE A 217 10.47 7.30 11.58
N ALA A 218 9.67 7.02 12.59
CA ALA A 218 8.23 6.93 12.49
C ALA A 218 7.57 8.23 12.02
N SER A 219 7.98 9.37 12.56
CA SER A 219 7.42 10.68 12.24
C SER A 219 7.62 11.09 10.78
N ARG A 220 8.68 10.59 10.12
CA ARG A 220 8.97 10.88 8.71
C ARG A 220 8.43 9.81 7.74
N SER A 221 7.78 8.76 8.26
CA SER A 221 7.37 7.60 7.46
C SER A 221 6.00 7.73 6.78
N ARG A 222 5.45 8.94 6.70
CA ARG A 222 4.20 9.25 5.97
C ARG A 222 3.01 8.36 6.37
N GLY A 223 2.93 7.92 7.61
CA GLY A 223 1.86 7.04 8.09
C GLY A 223 1.90 5.61 7.53
N THR A 224 3.00 5.17 6.92
CA THR A 224 3.10 3.88 6.22
C THR A 224 4.16 2.95 6.82
N PRO A 225 3.79 1.74 7.27
CA PRO A 225 4.73 0.74 7.78
C PRO A 225 5.85 0.37 6.79
N ARG A 226 5.54 0.31 5.49
CA ARG A 226 6.53 0.01 4.45
C ARG A 226 7.65 1.04 4.40
N ILE A 227 7.30 2.33 4.40
CA ILE A 227 8.30 3.41 4.41
C ILE A 227 9.09 3.38 5.71
N ALA A 228 8.43 3.14 6.85
CA ALA A 228 9.09 3.03 8.15
C ALA A 228 10.16 1.92 8.17
N ASN A 229 9.84 0.75 7.62
CA ASN A 229 10.79 -0.36 7.51
C ASN A 229 11.94 -0.06 6.54
N ARG A 230 11.67 0.62 5.43
CA ARG A 230 12.73 1.07 4.51
C ARG A 230 13.68 2.04 5.19
N PHE A 231 13.15 3.05 5.88
CA PHE A 231 13.96 4.00 6.62
C PHE A 231 14.76 3.31 7.72
N LEU A 232 14.14 2.40 8.48
CA LEU A 232 14.84 1.64 9.51
C LEU A 232 16.09 0.94 8.96
N ARG A 233 15.98 0.25 7.82
CA ARG A 233 17.11 -0.42 7.18
C ARG A 233 18.21 0.54 6.75
N ARG A 234 17.85 1.67 6.15
CA ARG A 234 18.84 2.66 5.72
C ARG A 234 19.50 3.34 6.92
N VAL A 235 18.72 3.71 7.93
CA VAL A 235 19.25 4.29 9.17
C VAL A 235 20.20 3.32 9.87
N ARG A 236 19.91 2.01 9.86
CA ARG A 236 20.83 0.98 10.34
C ARG A 236 22.19 1.10 9.67
N ASP A 237 22.24 1.12 8.32
CA ASP A 237 23.48 1.15 7.59
C ASP A 237 24.36 2.36 8.00
N PHE A 238 23.71 3.51 8.27
CA PHE A 238 24.40 4.70 8.80
C PHE A 238 24.87 4.52 10.25
N ALA A 239 24.03 3.93 11.12
CA ALA A 239 24.38 3.72 12.52
C ALA A 239 25.57 2.75 12.68
N GLU A 240 25.63 1.70 11.86
CA GLU A 240 26.71 0.73 11.85
C GLU A 240 28.03 1.32 11.34
N VAL A 241 27.99 2.19 10.32
CA VAL A 241 29.22 2.71 9.69
C VAL A 241 29.70 3.99 10.35
N MET A 242 28.81 4.85 10.82
CA MET A 242 29.13 6.18 11.33
C MET A 242 28.95 6.35 12.84
N GLY A 243 28.42 5.34 13.53
CA GLY A 243 28.15 5.32 14.96
C GLY A 243 28.65 4.07 15.66
N ASP A 244 28.03 3.77 16.78
CA ASP A 244 28.28 2.56 17.62
C ASP A 244 27.33 1.39 17.27
N GLY A 245 26.56 1.52 16.21
CA GLY A 245 25.54 0.55 15.81
C GLY A 245 24.17 0.77 16.48
N THR A 246 24.04 1.74 17.40
CA THR A 246 22.77 2.06 18.05
C THR A 246 22.02 3.14 17.28
N ILE A 247 20.74 2.91 16.96
CA ILE A 247 19.89 3.90 16.31
C ILE A 247 19.34 4.85 17.36
N THR A 248 20.04 5.96 17.56
CA THR A 248 19.59 7.10 18.36
C THR A 248 18.81 8.09 17.51
N LYS A 249 18.16 9.09 18.16
CA LYS A 249 17.51 10.18 17.44
C LYS A 249 18.47 10.90 16.49
N ASP A 250 19.67 11.20 16.96
CA ASP A 250 20.66 11.97 16.18
C ASP A 250 21.18 11.14 14.99
N ALA A 251 21.41 9.84 15.18
CA ALA A 251 21.78 8.93 14.11
C ALA A 251 20.66 8.82 13.05
N ALA A 252 19.41 8.70 13.48
CA ALA A 252 18.26 8.65 12.59
C ALA A 252 18.07 9.96 11.82
N ASP A 253 18.14 11.11 12.49
CA ASP A 253 18.02 12.44 11.86
C ASP A 253 19.16 12.68 10.85
N LEU A 254 20.40 12.33 11.20
CA LEU A 254 21.54 12.45 10.29
C LEU A 254 21.34 11.59 9.02
N ALA A 255 20.96 10.34 9.20
CA ALA A 255 20.75 9.41 8.10
C ALA A 255 19.62 9.89 7.18
N LEU A 256 18.47 10.27 7.75
CA LEU A 256 17.32 10.72 6.96
C LEU A 256 17.59 12.02 6.22
N ARG A 257 18.33 12.95 6.81
CA ARG A 257 18.80 14.16 6.09
C ARG A 257 19.73 13.82 4.93
N ARG A 258 20.64 12.86 5.09
CA ARG A 258 21.51 12.40 3.99
C ARG A 258 20.75 11.67 2.89
N LEU A 259 19.61 11.07 3.21
CA LEU A 259 18.66 10.51 2.25
C LEU A 259 17.72 11.57 1.67
N GLU A 260 17.97 12.86 1.95
CA GLU A 260 17.18 14.00 1.51
C GLU A 260 15.71 13.98 1.98
N VAL A 261 15.42 13.26 3.07
CA VAL A 261 14.11 13.21 3.71
C VAL A 261 14.04 14.25 4.83
N ASP A 262 13.13 15.20 4.71
CA ASP A 262 12.96 16.27 5.68
C ASP A 262 12.15 15.84 6.93
N LYS A 263 11.88 16.79 7.83
CA LYS A 263 11.16 16.51 9.09
C LYS A 263 9.71 16.07 8.91
N LEU A 264 9.09 16.40 7.79
CA LEU A 264 7.75 15.96 7.43
C LEU A 264 7.76 14.71 6.55
N GLY A 265 8.93 14.16 6.24
CA GLY A 265 9.05 13.00 5.37
C GLY A 265 8.99 13.33 3.87
N LEU A 266 9.15 14.61 3.48
CA LEU A 266 9.25 14.97 2.07
C LEU A 266 10.65 14.64 1.54
N ASP A 267 10.68 14.01 0.37
CA ASP A 267 11.94 13.75 -0.34
C ASP A 267 12.27 14.84 -1.36
N ASN A 268 13.29 14.62 -2.16
CA ASN A 268 13.71 15.55 -3.20
C ASN A 268 12.62 15.78 -4.26
N ILE A 269 11.89 14.74 -4.66
CA ILE A 269 10.86 14.84 -5.71
C ILE A 269 9.66 15.64 -5.20
N ASP A 270 9.21 15.44 -3.96
CA ASP A 270 8.16 16.26 -3.35
C ASP A 270 8.51 17.74 -3.41
N ARG A 271 9.74 18.06 -2.95
CA ARG A 271 10.20 19.46 -2.94
C ARG A 271 10.34 20.04 -4.34
N ARG A 272 10.86 19.26 -5.30
CA ARG A 272 10.93 19.67 -6.72
C ARG A 272 9.54 19.91 -7.31
N MET A 273 8.60 19.05 -6.99
CA MET A 273 7.20 19.16 -7.44
C MET A 273 6.57 20.46 -6.94
N LEU A 274 6.62 20.71 -5.64
CA LEU A 274 6.09 21.95 -5.04
C LEU A 274 6.82 23.20 -5.57
N THR A 275 8.15 23.16 -5.62
CA THR A 275 8.98 24.28 -6.12
C THR A 275 8.68 24.59 -7.59
N ALA A 276 8.54 23.55 -8.43
CA ALA A 276 8.19 23.75 -9.84
C ALA A 276 6.82 24.42 -10.02
N ILE A 277 5.81 24.01 -9.24
CA ILE A 277 4.50 24.65 -9.29
C ILE A 277 4.59 26.12 -8.85
N ILE A 278 5.37 26.41 -7.82
CA ILE A 278 5.55 27.79 -7.32
C ILE A 278 6.29 28.65 -8.35
N GLN A 279 7.46 28.21 -8.79
CA GLN A 279 8.37 29.04 -9.59
C GLN A 279 7.96 29.16 -11.06
N ASN A 280 7.50 28.05 -11.67
CA ASN A 280 7.21 28.00 -13.09
C ASN A 280 5.74 28.33 -13.41
N TYR A 281 4.84 28.15 -12.43
CA TYR A 281 3.39 28.29 -12.65
C TYR A 281 2.72 29.21 -11.63
N GLY A 282 3.48 30.02 -10.89
CA GLY A 282 2.93 31.01 -9.94
C GLY A 282 2.04 30.42 -8.84
N GLY A 283 2.31 29.17 -8.42
CA GLY A 283 1.48 28.46 -7.44
C GLY A 283 0.36 27.62 -8.06
N GLY A 284 0.24 27.59 -9.36
CA GLY A 284 -0.77 26.83 -10.11
C GLY A 284 -1.96 27.68 -10.60
N PRO A 285 -2.95 27.04 -11.27
CA PRO A 285 -3.09 25.62 -11.54
C PRO A 285 -2.20 25.09 -12.68
N VAL A 286 -1.65 23.87 -12.54
CA VAL A 286 -0.88 23.19 -13.58
C VAL A 286 -1.40 21.76 -13.81
N GLY A 287 -1.43 21.32 -15.06
CA GLY A 287 -1.82 19.97 -15.46
C GLY A 287 -0.78 18.92 -15.04
N LEU A 288 -1.22 17.67 -14.78
CA LEU A 288 -0.35 16.58 -14.34
C LEU A 288 0.78 16.30 -15.34
N GLU A 289 0.45 16.13 -16.62
CA GLU A 289 1.41 15.83 -17.70
C GLU A 289 2.45 16.94 -17.84
N THR A 290 2.02 18.20 -17.74
CA THR A 290 2.91 19.36 -17.81
C THR A 290 3.88 19.38 -16.64
N LEU A 291 3.37 19.10 -15.42
CA LEU A 291 4.20 19.04 -14.22
C LEU A 291 5.20 17.89 -14.30
N ALA A 292 4.74 16.72 -14.72
CA ALA A 292 5.57 15.52 -14.91
C ALA A 292 6.74 15.78 -15.88
N ALA A 293 6.43 16.38 -17.03
CA ALA A 293 7.46 16.79 -18.00
C ALA A 293 8.43 17.82 -17.42
N THR A 294 7.94 18.77 -16.60
CA THR A 294 8.77 19.82 -15.99
C THR A 294 9.80 19.26 -15.02
N ILE A 295 9.42 18.26 -14.23
CA ILE A 295 10.31 17.67 -13.22
C ILE A 295 11.02 16.40 -13.67
N GLY A 296 10.71 15.90 -14.89
CA GLY A 296 11.32 14.70 -15.44
C GLY A 296 10.88 13.41 -14.76
N GLU A 297 9.60 13.33 -14.36
CA GLU A 297 9.00 12.17 -13.71
C GLU A 297 7.79 11.65 -14.51
N GLU A 298 7.39 10.41 -14.28
CA GLU A 298 6.17 9.87 -14.87
C GLU A 298 4.92 10.44 -14.19
N ALA A 299 3.91 10.83 -14.99
CA ALA A 299 2.66 11.40 -14.50
C ALA A 299 1.94 10.47 -13.50
N VAL A 300 1.91 9.17 -13.78
CA VAL A 300 1.31 8.15 -12.89
C VAL A 300 2.05 8.10 -11.55
N THR A 301 3.37 8.20 -11.56
CA THR A 301 4.19 8.22 -10.34
C THR A 301 3.87 9.45 -9.48
N LEU A 302 3.73 10.62 -10.10
CA LEU A 302 3.32 11.82 -9.36
C LEU A 302 1.93 11.65 -8.73
N GLU A 303 0.97 11.15 -9.50
CA GLU A 303 -0.42 11.00 -9.04
C GLU A 303 -0.59 9.94 -7.94
N ASP A 304 0.12 8.82 -8.05
CA ASP A 304 -0.09 7.68 -7.15
C ASP A 304 0.83 7.68 -5.92
N VAL A 305 2.02 8.31 -6.03
CA VAL A 305 3.06 8.26 -5.00
C VAL A 305 3.16 9.56 -4.21
N TYR A 306 3.21 10.70 -4.90
CA TYR A 306 3.55 12.00 -4.30
C TYR A 306 2.33 12.83 -3.94
N GLU A 307 1.39 13.02 -4.87
CA GLU A 307 0.20 13.85 -4.65
C GLU A 307 -0.60 13.47 -3.40
N PRO A 308 -0.87 12.17 -3.11
CA PRO A 308 -1.71 11.83 -1.97
C PRO A 308 -1.17 12.33 -0.64
N TYR A 309 0.14 12.24 -0.44
CA TYR A 309 0.78 12.71 0.78
C TYR A 309 0.84 14.23 0.86
N LEU A 310 1.19 14.90 -0.23
CA LEU A 310 1.19 16.37 -0.30
C LEU A 310 -0.20 16.96 -0.08
N MET A 311 -1.24 16.31 -0.60
CA MET A 311 -2.64 16.69 -0.34
C MET A 311 -3.03 16.46 1.13
N GLN A 312 -2.58 15.37 1.75
CA GLN A 312 -2.82 15.09 3.15
C GLN A 312 -2.19 16.14 4.07
N LEU A 313 -0.97 16.59 3.74
CA LEU A 313 -0.30 17.69 4.45
C LEU A 313 -0.96 19.05 4.20
N GLY A 314 -1.91 19.12 3.27
CA GLY A 314 -2.53 20.36 2.85
C GLY A 314 -1.60 21.25 2.02
N PHE A 315 -0.51 20.72 1.47
CA PHE A 315 0.45 21.46 0.64
C PHE A 315 0.02 21.60 -0.81
N LEU A 316 -0.78 20.63 -1.28
CA LEU A 316 -1.28 20.56 -2.64
C LEU A 316 -2.81 20.46 -2.63
N THR A 317 -3.45 21.14 -3.56
CA THR A 317 -4.88 20.99 -3.84
C THR A 317 -5.11 20.65 -5.31
N ARG A 318 -6.12 19.81 -5.55
CA ARG A 318 -6.54 19.41 -6.90
C ARG A 318 -7.79 20.17 -7.30
N THR A 319 -7.70 20.92 -8.38
CA THR A 319 -8.82 21.67 -8.96
C THR A 319 -9.19 21.11 -10.34
N PRO A 320 -10.35 21.42 -10.91
CA PRO A 320 -10.67 21.04 -12.29
C PRO A 320 -9.66 21.55 -13.34
N ARG A 321 -8.93 22.61 -13.04
CA ARG A 321 -7.92 23.21 -13.93
C ARG A 321 -6.51 22.62 -13.72
N GLY A 322 -6.28 21.90 -12.63
CA GLY A 322 -4.96 21.34 -12.31
C GLY A 322 -4.61 21.41 -10.82
N ARG A 323 -3.32 21.25 -10.55
CA ARG A 323 -2.72 21.22 -9.21
C ARG A 323 -2.32 22.63 -8.80
N CYS A 324 -2.64 22.98 -7.55
CA CYS A 324 -2.25 24.26 -6.94
C CYS A 324 -1.55 24.02 -5.62
N VAL A 325 -0.53 24.81 -5.34
CA VAL A 325 0.20 24.81 -4.06
C VAL A 325 -0.50 25.76 -3.08
N THR A 326 -0.53 25.38 -1.81
CA THR A 326 -1.16 26.19 -0.75
C THR A 326 -0.13 27.05 -0.02
N ALA A 327 -0.58 28.05 0.75
CA ALA A 327 0.28 28.87 1.59
C ALA A 327 1.15 28.03 2.56
N LEU A 328 0.62 26.91 3.07
CA LEU A 328 1.37 26.02 3.97
C LEU A 328 2.63 25.44 3.31
N ALA A 329 2.59 25.17 2.00
CA ALA A 329 3.77 24.68 1.31
C ALA A 329 4.80 25.78 1.04
N TYR A 330 4.37 27.02 0.80
CA TYR A 330 5.28 28.17 0.72
C TYR A 330 6.03 28.36 2.04
N ASP A 331 5.31 28.31 3.18
CA ASP A 331 5.91 28.44 4.50
C ASP A 331 6.92 27.31 4.76
N HIS A 332 6.57 26.07 4.41
CA HIS A 332 7.46 24.91 4.58
C HIS A 332 8.74 25.01 3.74
N LEU A 333 8.63 25.52 2.51
CA LEU A 333 9.76 25.70 1.60
C LEU A 333 10.53 27.01 1.87
N HIS A 334 10.08 27.82 2.84
CA HIS A 334 10.64 29.14 3.13
C HIS A 334 10.65 30.08 1.92
N ILE A 335 9.64 29.96 1.05
CA ILE A 335 9.43 30.83 -0.11
C ILE A 335 8.40 31.89 0.28
N PRO A 336 8.66 33.20 0.03
CA PRO A 336 7.66 34.24 0.30
C PRO A 336 6.38 33.97 -0.49
N TYR A 337 5.24 34.00 0.22
CA TYR A 337 3.92 33.91 -0.39
C TYR A 337 3.44 35.34 -0.73
N GLU A 338 3.65 35.77 -1.94
CA GLU A 338 2.97 36.97 -2.48
C GLU A 338 1.54 36.54 -2.79
N GLY A 339 0.59 36.87 -1.91
CA GLY A 339 -0.79 36.45 -1.98
C GLY A 339 -1.35 36.58 -3.38
N GLN A 340 -1.82 35.48 -3.97
CA GLN A 340 -2.60 35.54 -5.21
C GLN A 340 -3.77 36.49 -4.95
N ALA A 341 -3.84 37.57 -5.75
CA ALA A 341 -5.00 38.44 -5.76
C ALA A 341 -6.25 37.54 -5.86
N GLN A 342 -7.10 37.57 -4.84
CA GLN A 342 -8.36 36.85 -4.81
C GLN A 342 -9.12 37.22 -6.09
N PHE A 343 -9.21 36.30 -7.02
CA PHE A 343 -10.24 36.38 -8.04
C PHE A 343 -11.58 36.14 -7.33
N SER A 344 -12.15 37.22 -6.87
CA SER A 344 -13.56 37.27 -6.48
C SER A 344 -14.37 36.90 -7.71
N ILE A 345 -15.16 35.85 -7.62
CA ILE A 345 -16.19 35.47 -8.57
C ILE A 345 -17.40 36.35 -8.33
#